data_5862e50f8c597afd80fd1e3b1b1f2ed5
#
_entry.id   5862e50f8c597afd80fd1e3b1b1f2ed5
#
_cell.length_a   1.000
_cell.length_b   1.000
_cell.length_c   1.000
_cell.angle_alpha   90.00
_cell.angle_beta   90.00
_cell.angle_gamma   90.00
#
_symmetry.space_group_name_H-M   'P 1'
#
loop_
_entity.id
_entity.type
_entity.pdbx_description
1 polymer ?
#
loop_
_entity_poly.entity_id
_entity_poly.type
_entity_poly.pdbx_seq_one_letter_code
_entity_poly.pdbx_strand_id
1 'polypeptide(L)'
;MIGLNSSFYSFSGGNLYKHNTNQNRNTFYGTPYKSTITTVFNDDPLQMKVFKTLSLDSNKPWKAIIDTELNTGEMESSSFEEKEAEWFSYIRRVDDTIDLKAISTQGIGNATSIDSSVPTAVVVTFGFSIDSSVSIGDGLYKMGVTGVNPPISDGTMVKIGDITGLTSTTITVDTTTGVIPLTSDFLIGLKNSQAESYGGRGFYMSVKLENDDLTQVEMFSVSSSLFKSFP
;
A
#
# COMPACT_ATOMS: atom_id res chain seq x y z
N MET A 1 5.56 38.54 15.41
CA MET A 1 6.03 37.66 16.49
C MET A 1 6.55 38.53 17.60
N ILE A 2 6.16 38.29 18.84
CA ILE A 2 6.57 39.08 20.00
C ILE A 2 6.78 38.17 21.23
N GLY A 3 7.85 38.40 21.99
CA GLY A 3 8.04 37.81 23.31
C GLY A 3 7.50 38.75 24.40
N LEU A 4 6.64 38.28 25.26
CA LEU A 4 6.08 39.05 26.36
C LEU A 4 5.97 38.11 27.58
N ASN A 5 6.49 38.51 28.73
CA ASN A 5 6.39 37.76 29.99
C ASN A 5 6.85 36.31 29.86
N SER A 6 8.03 36.07 29.27
CA SER A 6 8.59 34.73 29.02
C SER A 6 7.71 33.82 28.15
N SER A 7 6.73 34.39 27.46
CA SER A 7 5.86 33.66 26.53
C SER A 7 6.03 34.23 25.13
N PHE A 8 5.90 33.32 24.14
CA PHE A 8 5.99 33.66 22.74
C PHE A 8 4.58 33.77 22.13
N TYR A 9 4.34 34.87 21.43
CA TYR A 9 3.05 35.15 20.78
C TYR A 9 3.25 35.43 19.28
N SER A 10 2.26 35.06 18.49
CA SER A 10 2.17 35.44 17.09
C SER A 10 0.72 35.73 16.68
N PHE A 11 0.55 36.46 15.57
CA PHE A 11 -0.74 36.69 14.95
C PHE A 11 -0.87 35.83 13.70
N SER A 12 -2.06 35.25 13.52
CA SER A 12 -2.44 34.52 12.30
C SER A 12 -3.95 34.65 12.09
N GLY A 13 -4.38 34.99 10.86
CA GLY A 13 -5.82 35.13 10.54
C GLY A 13 -6.58 36.14 11.42
N GLY A 14 -5.93 37.19 11.91
CA GLY A 14 -6.54 38.19 12.81
C GLY A 14 -6.61 37.78 14.29
N ASN A 15 -6.16 36.56 14.64
CA ASN A 15 -6.15 36.05 16.01
C ASN A 15 -4.75 36.12 16.63
N LEU A 16 -4.70 36.32 17.95
CA LEU A 16 -3.48 36.24 18.75
C LEU A 16 -3.33 34.83 19.32
N TYR A 17 -2.20 34.22 19.05
CA TYR A 17 -1.86 32.88 19.55
C TYR A 17 -0.68 32.96 20.52
N LYS A 18 -0.83 32.27 21.66
CA LYS A 18 0.25 31.99 22.58
C LYS A 18 0.82 30.61 22.27
N HIS A 19 2.13 30.54 22.06
CA HIS A 19 2.81 29.28 21.76
C HIS A 19 3.18 28.50 23.03
N ASN A 20 3.46 27.20 22.87
CA ASN A 20 3.83 26.28 23.94
C ASN A 20 2.80 26.19 25.09
N THR A 21 1.51 26.20 24.75
CA THR A 21 0.41 26.13 25.72
C THR A 21 -0.08 24.71 25.98
N ASN A 22 0.26 23.78 25.12
CA ASN A 22 -0.07 22.35 25.23
C ASN A 22 1.08 21.47 24.70
N GLN A 23 0.94 20.15 24.82
CA GLN A 23 1.94 19.17 24.40
C GLN A 23 1.68 18.61 23.00
N ASN A 24 0.62 19.06 22.32
CA ASN A 24 0.32 18.60 20.98
C ASN A 24 1.42 19.00 20.01
N ARG A 25 1.96 18.02 19.34
CA ARG A 25 2.90 18.18 18.23
C ARG A 25 2.14 18.32 16.90
N ASN A 26 2.83 18.66 15.86
CA ASN A 26 2.25 18.78 14.51
C ASN A 26 1.02 19.69 14.41
N THR A 27 0.81 20.60 15.36
CA THR A 27 -0.34 21.50 15.41
C THR A 27 0.11 22.95 15.47
N PHE A 28 -0.25 23.74 14.45
CA PHE A 28 0.05 25.16 14.36
C PHE A 28 -1.24 25.95 14.20
N TYR A 29 -1.44 26.95 15.04
CA TYR A 29 -2.64 27.81 15.02
C TYR A 29 -3.96 27.02 15.09
N GLY A 30 -3.97 25.90 15.81
CA GLY A 30 -5.14 25.03 15.94
C GLY A 30 -5.36 24.06 14.76
N THR A 31 -4.51 24.09 13.75
CA THR A 31 -4.59 23.20 12.58
C THR A 31 -3.49 22.15 12.65
N PRO A 32 -3.81 20.86 12.50
CA PRO A 32 -2.80 19.80 12.42
C PRO A 32 -2.11 19.81 11.04
N TYR A 33 -0.81 19.55 11.03
CA TYR A 33 0.01 19.38 9.83
C TYR A 33 0.85 18.13 9.99
N LYS A 34 1.19 17.49 8.88
CA LYS A 34 2.12 16.34 8.88
C LYS A 34 3.56 16.82 8.98
N SER A 35 4.35 16.13 9.80
CA SER A 35 5.81 16.19 9.70
C SER A 35 6.27 15.38 8.50
N THR A 36 7.18 15.92 7.71
CA THR A 36 7.71 15.25 6.53
C THR A 36 9.22 15.31 6.50
N ILE A 37 9.84 14.20 6.13
CA ILE A 37 11.28 14.09 5.89
C ILE A 37 11.45 13.46 4.51
N THR A 38 12.28 14.04 3.65
CA THR A 38 12.65 13.45 2.37
C THR A 38 14.15 13.18 2.35
N THR A 39 14.52 11.96 2.02
CA THR A 39 15.91 11.51 1.87
C THR A 39 16.08 10.75 0.57
N VAL A 40 17.33 10.65 0.10
CA VAL A 40 17.67 9.94 -1.14
C VAL A 40 18.77 8.94 -0.87
N PHE A 41 18.52 7.68 -1.24
CA PHE A 41 19.52 6.62 -1.27
C PHE A 41 20.12 6.55 -2.67
N ASN A 42 21.38 6.93 -2.80
CA ASN A 42 22.09 7.00 -4.09
C ASN A 42 23.51 6.45 -3.98
N ASP A 43 23.66 5.32 -3.31
CA ASP A 43 24.91 4.57 -3.26
C ASP A 43 25.21 3.98 -4.65
N ASP A 44 26.46 4.04 -5.13
CA ASP A 44 26.86 3.62 -6.47
C ASP A 44 25.93 4.15 -7.60
N PRO A 45 25.93 5.46 -7.92
CA PRO A 45 24.94 6.08 -8.80
C PRO A 45 24.90 5.52 -10.23
N LEU A 46 25.96 4.85 -10.69
CA LEU A 46 26.06 4.27 -12.03
C LEU A 46 25.52 2.81 -12.09
N GLN A 47 25.11 2.25 -10.95
CA GLN A 47 24.63 0.88 -10.88
C GLN A 47 23.14 0.82 -10.61
N MET A 48 22.42 0.02 -11.38
CA MET A 48 21.03 -0.31 -11.10
C MET A 48 20.93 -1.21 -9.86
N LYS A 49 20.04 -0.86 -8.94
CA LYS A 49 19.86 -1.52 -7.66
C LYS A 49 18.42 -1.95 -7.47
N VAL A 50 18.22 -2.93 -6.59
CA VAL A 50 16.92 -3.30 -6.05
C VAL A 50 16.94 -2.96 -4.57
N PHE A 51 16.10 -2.04 -4.15
CA PHE A 51 15.86 -1.66 -2.77
C PHE A 51 14.80 -2.58 -2.18
N LYS A 52 15.16 -3.39 -1.17
CA LYS A 52 14.30 -4.46 -0.64
C LYS A 52 13.51 -4.03 0.58
N THR A 53 14.15 -3.30 1.46
CA THR A 53 13.60 -3.00 2.78
C THR A 53 13.88 -1.56 3.15
N LEU A 54 13.05 -1.05 4.03
CA LEU A 54 13.25 0.21 4.73
C LEU A 54 13.25 -0.07 6.23
N SER A 55 14.26 0.46 6.94
CA SER A 55 14.35 0.42 8.39
C SER A 55 14.40 1.83 8.94
N LEU A 56 13.66 2.07 10.01
CA LEU A 56 13.57 3.36 10.69
C LEU A 56 14.00 3.17 12.13
N ASP A 57 15.08 3.83 12.52
CA ASP A 57 15.42 4.01 13.92
C ASP A 57 14.62 5.19 14.46
N SER A 58 13.49 4.89 15.07
CA SER A 58 12.48 5.85 15.50
C SER A 58 11.67 5.25 16.64
N ASN A 59 11.15 6.09 17.54
CA ASN A 59 10.26 5.63 18.61
C ASN A 59 8.83 5.28 18.12
N LYS A 60 8.49 5.60 16.88
CA LYS A 60 7.23 5.24 16.22
C LYS A 60 7.41 5.02 14.72
N PRO A 61 6.57 4.19 14.08
CA PRO A 61 6.63 3.99 12.64
C PRO A 61 6.10 5.23 11.90
N TRP A 62 6.61 5.46 10.69
CA TRP A 62 6.20 6.51 9.78
C TRP A 62 5.60 5.91 8.52
N LYS A 63 4.66 6.60 7.91
CA LYS A 63 4.26 6.31 6.53
C LYS A 63 5.42 6.66 5.61
N ALA A 64 5.77 5.75 4.69
CA ALA A 64 6.84 5.94 3.73
C ALA A 64 6.31 5.88 2.30
N ILE A 65 6.69 6.88 1.50
CA ILE A 65 6.43 6.94 0.06
C ILE A 65 7.78 6.90 -0.62
N ILE A 66 7.97 5.95 -1.52
CA ILE A 66 9.20 5.79 -2.27
C ILE A 66 8.99 6.12 -3.75
N ASP A 67 10.02 6.65 -4.36
CA ASP A 67 10.08 6.98 -5.78
C ASP A 67 11.45 6.65 -6.35
N THR A 68 11.47 5.90 -7.43
CA THR A 68 12.64 5.59 -8.24
C THR A 68 12.34 5.96 -9.69
N GLU A 69 13.32 5.89 -10.60
CA GLU A 69 13.05 6.15 -12.03
C GLU A 69 12.06 5.16 -12.65
N LEU A 70 11.92 3.98 -12.06
CA LEU A 70 11.13 2.89 -12.64
C LEU A 70 9.87 2.55 -11.86
N ASN A 71 9.86 2.82 -10.54
CA ASN A 71 8.79 2.36 -9.66
C ASN A 71 8.46 3.41 -8.60
N THR A 72 7.21 3.44 -8.21
CA THR A 72 6.73 4.10 -7.01
C THR A 72 6.30 3.07 -5.98
N GLY A 73 6.28 3.43 -4.71
CA GLY A 73 5.84 2.54 -3.65
C GLY A 73 5.31 3.31 -2.45
N GLU A 74 4.48 2.66 -1.67
CA GLU A 74 3.88 3.22 -0.47
C GLU A 74 3.79 2.16 0.62
N MET A 75 4.27 2.50 1.81
CA MET A 75 4.13 1.69 3.01
C MET A 75 3.45 2.52 4.09
N GLU A 76 2.27 2.10 4.50
CA GLU A 76 1.59 2.70 5.65
C GLU A 76 2.38 2.44 6.93
N SER A 77 2.22 3.31 7.94
CA SER A 77 2.88 3.13 9.23
C SER A 77 2.58 1.76 9.87
N SER A 78 1.37 1.24 9.67
CA SER A 78 0.95 -0.10 10.12
C SER A 78 1.64 -1.27 9.41
N SER A 79 2.35 -1.02 8.32
CA SER A 79 3.12 -2.03 7.57
C SER A 79 4.53 -2.26 8.15
N PHE A 80 4.94 -1.42 9.08
CA PHE A 80 6.22 -1.57 9.75
C PHE A 80 6.08 -2.44 10.99
N GLU A 81 6.97 -3.40 11.14
CA GLU A 81 7.10 -4.27 12.30
C GLU A 81 8.30 -3.84 13.13
N GLU A 82 8.13 -3.76 14.45
CA GLU A 82 9.25 -3.48 15.35
C GLU A 82 10.09 -4.74 15.56
N LYS A 83 11.38 -4.64 15.23
CA LYS A 83 12.39 -5.70 15.43
C LYS A 83 13.66 -5.07 15.95
N GLU A 84 14.15 -5.57 17.08
CA GLU A 84 15.41 -5.11 17.71
C GLU A 84 15.47 -3.59 17.93
N ALA A 85 14.34 -2.98 18.30
CA ALA A 85 14.15 -1.54 18.49
C ALA A 85 14.20 -0.69 17.20
N GLU A 86 14.14 -1.30 16.03
CA GLU A 86 13.96 -0.63 14.74
C GLU A 86 12.62 -1.00 14.10
N TRP A 87 12.01 -0.07 13.41
CA TRP A 87 10.83 -0.31 12.59
C TRP A 87 11.25 -0.77 11.20
N PHE A 88 10.80 -1.95 10.80
CA PHE A 88 11.20 -2.62 9.57
C PHE A 88 9.99 -2.89 8.67
N SER A 89 10.12 -2.61 7.37
CA SER A 89 9.14 -2.99 6.35
C SER A 89 9.82 -3.40 5.06
N TYR A 90 9.20 -4.37 4.35
CA TYR A 90 9.54 -4.61 2.96
C TYR A 90 8.96 -3.49 2.09
N ILE A 91 9.75 -3.04 1.11
CA ILE A 91 9.31 -2.05 0.14
C ILE A 91 8.23 -2.67 -0.76
N ARG A 92 7.08 -2.01 -0.82
CA ARG A 92 5.90 -2.41 -1.58
C ARG A 92 5.69 -1.41 -2.70
N ARG A 93 5.66 -1.89 -3.93
CA ARG A 93 5.38 -1.04 -5.10
C ARG A 93 3.88 -0.78 -5.22
N VAL A 94 3.57 0.45 -5.62
CA VAL A 94 2.23 0.83 -6.10
C VAL A 94 2.39 1.10 -7.59
N ASP A 95 1.97 0.17 -8.42
CA ASP A 95 1.96 0.36 -9.86
C ASP A 95 0.53 0.73 -10.27
N ASP A 96 0.35 1.91 -10.87
CA ASP A 96 -0.94 2.37 -11.39
C ASP A 96 -1.42 1.53 -12.59
N THR A 97 -0.51 0.81 -13.24
CA THR A 97 -0.81 -0.12 -14.33
C THR A 97 -0.44 -1.53 -13.94
N ILE A 98 -1.44 -2.40 -13.87
CA ILE A 98 -1.22 -3.83 -13.66
C ILE A 98 -0.52 -4.39 -14.89
N ASP A 99 0.79 -4.63 -14.80
CA ASP A 99 1.49 -5.45 -15.80
C ASP A 99 1.19 -6.93 -15.51
N LEU A 100 0.20 -7.46 -16.20
CA LEU A 100 -0.22 -8.87 -16.09
C LEU A 100 0.89 -9.87 -16.37
N LYS A 101 1.98 -9.46 -17.03
CA LYS A 101 3.16 -10.30 -17.30
C LYS A 101 4.11 -10.37 -16.09
N ALA A 102 4.00 -9.40 -15.18
CA ALA A 102 4.86 -9.30 -14.00
C ALA A 102 4.20 -9.81 -12.72
N ILE A 103 2.90 -10.12 -12.74
CA ILE A 103 2.13 -10.53 -11.56
C ILE A 103 1.77 -12.00 -11.66
N SER A 104 1.91 -12.71 -10.54
CA SER A 104 1.46 -14.09 -10.42
C SER A 104 -0.07 -14.16 -10.45
N THR A 105 -0.60 -14.87 -11.44
CA THR A 105 -2.03 -15.06 -11.65
C THR A 105 -2.43 -16.50 -11.39
N GLN A 106 -3.53 -16.69 -10.67
CA GLN A 106 -4.13 -18.00 -10.41
C GLN A 106 -5.54 -18.05 -11.00
N GLY A 107 -5.76 -18.92 -11.99
CA GLY A 107 -7.10 -19.24 -12.46
C GLY A 107 -7.87 -19.98 -11.37
N ILE A 108 -9.05 -19.46 -10.99
CA ILE A 108 -9.90 -20.09 -9.99
C ILE A 108 -11.01 -20.89 -10.67
N GLY A 109 -11.73 -20.29 -11.61
CA GLY A 109 -12.84 -20.91 -12.33
C GLY A 109 -14.16 -20.16 -12.15
N ASN A 110 -15.27 -20.85 -12.42
CA ASN A 110 -16.61 -20.25 -12.34
C ASN A 110 -17.24 -20.52 -10.97
N ALA A 111 -17.95 -19.53 -10.44
CA ALA A 111 -18.71 -19.67 -9.19
C ALA A 111 -19.98 -20.50 -9.39
N THR A 112 -20.40 -21.24 -8.36
CA THR A 112 -21.71 -21.91 -8.32
C THR A 112 -22.80 -20.98 -7.80
N SER A 113 -22.47 -20.08 -6.88
CA SER A 113 -23.40 -19.07 -6.38
C SER A 113 -22.65 -17.83 -5.91
N ILE A 114 -23.36 -16.69 -5.92
CA ILE A 114 -22.83 -15.40 -5.49
C ILE A 114 -23.87 -14.73 -4.62
N ASP A 115 -23.49 -14.39 -3.39
CA ASP A 115 -24.29 -13.56 -2.50
C ASP A 115 -23.71 -12.14 -2.48
N SER A 116 -24.41 -11.21 -3.09
CA SER A 116 -24.04 -9.79 -3.20
C SER A 116 -24.94 -8.88 -2.36
N SER A 117 -25.57 -9.40 -1.35
CA SER A 117 -26.45 -8.63 -0.44
C SER A 117 -25.68 -7.51 0.30
N VAL A 118 -24.41 -7.72 0.56
CA VAL A 118 -23.52 -6.75 1.21
C VAL A 118 -22.32 -6.45 0.28
N PRO A 119 -22.21 -5.26 -0.34
CA PRO A 119 -21.12 -4.95 -1.28
C PRO A 119 -19.71 -5.01 -0.68
N THR A 120 -19.56 -4.74 0.62
CA THR A 120 -18.28 -4.85 1.33
C THR A 120 -17.90 -6.29 1.68
N ALA A 121 -18.80 -7.25 1.47
CA ALA A 121 -18.61 -8.65 1.84
C ALA A 121 -19.38 -9.58 0.90
N VAL A 122 -19.15 -9.45 -0.41
CA VAL A 122 -19.75 -10.34 -1.41
C VAL A 122 -19.12 -11.73 -1.27
N VAL A 123 -19.98 -12.75 -1.10
CA VAL A 123 -19.53 -14.14 -0.95
C VAL A 123 -19.68 -14.88 -2.25
N VAL A 124 -18.56 -15.36 -2.78
CA VAL A 124 -18.46 -16.16 -4.01
C VAL A 124 -18.22 -17.62 -3.61
N THR A 125 -19.12 -18.52 -3.97
CA THR A 125 -19.05 -19.95 -3.63
C THR A 125 -18.68 -20.77 -4.87
N PHE A 126 -17.78 -21.73 -4.70
CA PHE A 126 -17.32 -22.65 -5.73
C PHE A 126 -17.75 -24.09 -5.42
N GLY A 127 -17.96 -24.90 -6.45
CA GLY A 127 -18.24 -26.32 -6.33
C GLY A 127 -17.00 -27.22 -6.13
N PHE A 128 -15.84 -26.60 -5.92
CA PHE A 128 -14.55 -27.28 -5.74
C PHE A 128 -13.73 -26.55 -4.67
N SER A 129 -12.64 -27.18 -4.25
CA SER A 129 -11.71 -26.58 -3.29
C SER A 129 -10.83 -25.53 -3.97
N ILE A 130 -10.75 -24.35 -3.39
CA ILE A 130 -9.91 -23.26 -3.87
C ILE A 130 -8.45 -23.62 -3.58
N ASP A 131 -7.57 -23.33 -4.56
CA ASP A 131 -6.13 -23.59 -4.42
C ASP A 131 -5.53 -22.76 -3.29
N SER A 132 -4.57 -23.35 -2.57
CA SER A 132 -3.87 -22.70 -1.45
C SER A 132 -3.00 -21.51 -1.86
N SER A 133 -2.79 -21.32 -3.17
CA SER A 133 -2.08 -20.14 -3.70
C SER A 133 -2.88 -18.86 -3.60
N VAL A 134 -4.21 -18.92 -3.45
CA VAL A 134 -5.08 -17.75 -3.22
C VAL A 134 -5.04 -17.39 -1.74
N SER A 135 -4.89 -16.10 -1.43
CA SER A 135 -4.73 -15.60 -0.05
C SER A 135 -5.60 -14.38 0.21
N ILE A 136 -5.89 -14.11 1.49
CA ILE A 136 -6.52 -12.86 1.89
C ILE A 136 -5.58 -11.70 1.55
N GLY A 137 -6.13 -10.62 0.98
CA GLY A 137 -5.38 -9.48 0.48
C GLY A 137 -5.03 -9.56 -1.01
N ASP A 138 -5.22 -10.72 -1.66
CA ASP A 138 -5.11 -10.82 -3.12
C ASP A 138 -6.28 -10.10 -3.82
N GLY A 139 -6.06 -9.67 -5.06
CA GLY A 139 -7.12 -9.11 -5.88
C GLY A 139 -7.92 -10.21 -6.58
N LEU A 140 -9.25 -10.13 -6.52
CA LEU A 140 -10.13 -10.97 -7.32
C LEU A 140 -10.52 -10.22 -8.61
N TYR A 141 -10.35 -10.89 -9.74
CA TYR A 141 -10.64 -10.37 -11.08
C TYR A 141 -11.54 -11.33 -11.86
N LYS A 142 -12.24 -10.82 -12.85
CA LYS A 142 -12.89 -11.61 -13.86
C LYS A 142 -12.24 -11.41 -15.21
N MET A 143 -12.23 -12.46 -16.02
CA MET A 143 -11.77 -12.38 -17.40
C MET A 143 -12.87 -11.75 -18.26
N GLY A 144 -12.49 -10.76 -19.05
CA GLY A 144 -13.36 -10.26 -20.11
C GLY A 144 -13.53 -11.30 -21.21
N VAL A 145 -14.75 -11.46 -21.69
CA VAL A 145 -15.07 -12.43 -22.75
C VAL A 145 -15.87 -11.76 -23.87
N THR A 146 -15.57 -12.15 -25.10
CA THR A 146 -16.33 -11.79 -26.29
C THR A 146 -16.92 -13.05 -26.92
N GLY A 147 -18.08 -12.91 -27.56
CA GLY A 147 -18.81 -14.05 -28.16
C GLY A 147 -19.69 -14.76 -27.14
N VAL A 148 -20.63 -15.53 -27.67
CA VAL A 148 -21.66 -16.19 -26.84
C VAL A 148 -21.48 -17.70 -26.81
N ASN A 149 -20.85 -18.31 -27.84
CA ASN A 149 -20.69 -19.76 -27.88
C ASN A 149 -19.66 -20.19 -28.97
N PRO A 150 -18.46 -20.62 -28.57
CA PRO A 150 -17.86 -20.55 -27.23
C PRO A 150 -17.44 -19.11 -26.86
N PRO A 151 -17.48 -18.72 -25.59
CA PRO A 151 -16.91 -17.45 -25.17
C PRO A 151 -15.39 -17.46 -25.33
N ILE A 152 -14.86 -16.39 -25.91
CA ILE A 152 -13.40 -16.23 -26.11
C ILE A 152 -12.94 -15.05 -25.24
N SER A 153 -11.82 -15.21 -24.55
CA SER A 153 -11.22 -14.10 -23.81
C SER A 153 -10.88 -12.96 -24.75
N ASP A 154 -11.26 -11.73 -24.38
CA ASP A 154 -10.89 -10.51 -25.09
C ASP A 154 -9.52 -9.97 -24.62
N GLY A 155 -8.85 -10.68 -23.71
CA GLY A 155 -7.55 -10.30 -23.14
C GLY A 155 -7.65 -9.23 -22.08
N THR A 156 -8.84 -8.78 -21.68
CA THR A 156 -9.03 -7.82 -20.60
C THR A 156 -9.28 -8.52 -19.27
N MET A 157 -8.93 -7.83 -18.18
CA MET A 157 -9.25 -8.25 -16.82
C MET A 157 -9.95 -7.10 -16.11
N VAL A 158 -11.06 -7.42 -15.44
CA VAL A 158 -11.85 -6.45 -14.69
C VAL A 158 -11.76 -6.76 -13.21
N LYS A 159 -11.33 -5.79 -12.41
CA LYS A 159 -11.26 -5.95 -10.96
C LYS A 159 -12.65 -6.11 -10.37
N ILE A 160 -12.82 -7.14 -9.53
CA ILE A 160 -14.01 -7.38 -8.69
C ILE A 160 -13.81 -6.71 -7.35
N GLY A 161 -12.64 -6.92 -6.74
CA GLY A 161 -12.30 -6.34 -5.46
C GLY A 161 -11.14 -7.04 -4.79
N ASP A 162 -10.89 -6.72 -3.53
CA ASP A 162 -9.84 -7.34 -2.74
C ASP A 162 -10.42 -8.44 -1.85
N ILE A 163 -9.73 -9.58 -1.75
CA ILE A 163 -10.18 -10.73 -0.98
C ILE A 163 -10.03 -10.41 0.51
N THR A 164 -11.14 -10.41 1.23
CA THR A 164 -11.21 -10.14 2.67
C THR A 164 -11.41 -11.38 3.52
N GLY A 165 -11.89 -12.47 2.91
CA GLY A 165 -12.08 -13.75 3.60
C GLY A 165 -11.95 -14.92 2.64
N LEU A 166 -11.49 -16.06 3.18
CA LEU A 166 -11.25 -17.29 2.41
C LEU A 166 -11.62 -18.51 3.24
N THR A 167 -12.34 -19.43 2.62
CA THR A 167 -12.53 -20.81 3.10
C THR A 167 -12.12 -21.81 2.02
N SER A 168 -12.27 -23.09 2.27
CA SER A 168 -11.96 -24.12 1.27
C SER A 168 -12.77 -23.98 -0.03
N THR A 169 -13.97 -23.40 0.01
CA THR A 169 -14.88 -23.33 -1.14
C THR A 169 -15.49 -21.94 -1.35
N THR A 170 -15.19 -20.96 -0.50
CA THR A 170 -15.75 -19.61 -0.63
C THR A 170 -14.68 -18.55 -0.58
N ILE A 171 -14.89 -17.49 -1.35
CA ILE A 171 -14.11 -16.24 -1.31
C ILE A 171 -15.05 -15.12 -0.89
N THR A 172 -14.70 -14.38 0.14
CA THR A 172 -15.37 -13.11 0.48
C THR A 172 -14.54 -11.97 -0.08
N VAL A 173 -15.19 -11.05 -0.81
CA VAL A 173 -14.53 -9.96 -1.51
C VAL A 173 -15.23 -8.63 -1.26
N ASP A 174 -14.46 -7.57 -1.08
CA ASP A 174 -14.97 -6.19 -1.03
C ASP A 174 -15.06 -5.64 -2.45
N THR A 175 -16.29 -5.43 -2.94
CA THR A 175 -16.56 -4.95 -4.29
C THR A 175 -16.87 -3.45 -4.35
N THR A 176 -16.63 -2.69 -3.29
CA THR A 176 -16.95 -1.25 -3.24
C THR A 176 -16.26 -0.43 -4.31
N THR A 177 -15.06 -0.84 -4.73
CA THR A 177 -14.26 -0.18 -5.79
C THR A 177 -14.25 -0.94 -7.12
N GLY A 178 -15.02 -2.01 -7.24
CA GLY A 178 -15.00 -2.88 -8.40
C GLY A 178 -16.38 -3.23 -8.94
N VAL A 179 -16.51 -4.43 -9.51
CA VAL A 179 -17.75 -4.92 -10.10
C VAL A 179 -18.22 -6.18 -9.38
N ILE A 180 -19.54 -6.39 -9.32
CA ILE A 180 -20.11 -7.64 -8.83
C ILE A 180 -19.95 -8.70 -9.94
N PRO A 181 -19.35 -9.88 -9.64
CA PRO A 181 -19.19 -10.93 -10.64
C PRO A 181 -20.53 -11.64 -10.92
N LEU A 182 -20.57 -12.36 -12.03
CA LEU A 182 -21.65 -13.28 -12.38
C LEU A 182 -21.16 -14.73 -12.28
N THR A 183 -22.07 -15.68 -12.08
CA THR A 183 -21.71 -17.11 -12.02
C THR A 183 -21.15 -17.65 -13.34
N SER A 184 -21.40 -16.96 -14.47
CA SER A 184 -20.82 -17.25 -15.78
C SER A 184 -19.40 -16.71 -15.96
N ASP A 185 -18.95 -15.80 -15.09
CA ASP A 185 -17.62 -15.19 -15.22
C ASP A 185 -16.53 -16.18 -14.80
N PHE A 186 -15.45 -16.24 -15.57
CA PHE A 186 -14.25 -16.95 -15.15
C PHE A 186 -13.42 -16.06 -14.21
N LEU A 187 -13.20 -16.52 -12.99
CA LEU A 187 -12.58 -15.77 -11.92
C LEU A 187 -11.09 -16.09 -11.82
N ILE A 188 -10.30 -15.07 -11.55
CA ILE A 188 -8.85 -15.13 -11.46
C ILE A 188 -8.41 -14.40 -10.18
N GLY A 189 -7.58 -15.06 -9.38
CA GLY A 189 -6.86 -14.42 -8.28
C GLY A 189 -5.55 -13.81 -8.80
N LEU A 190 -5.31 -12.55 -8.48
CA LEU A 190 -4.01 -11.91 -8.67
C LEU A 190 -3.37 -11.69 -7.32
N LYS A 191 -2.10 -12.09 -7.20
CA LYS A 191 -1.33 -11.76 -6.02
C LYS A 191 -1.26 -10.26 -5.85
N ASN A 192 -1.46 -9.82 -4.61
CA ASN A 192 -1.29 -8.41 -4.28
C ASN A 192 0.16 -8.01 -4.59
N SER A 193 0.36 -7.08 -5.53
CA SER A 193 1.68 -6.59 -5.90
C SER A 193 2.43 -5.97 -4.71
N GLN A 194 1.70 -5.46 -3.73
CA GLN A 194 2.27 -4.97 -2.49
C GLN A 194 2.81 -6.10 -1.60
N ALA A 195 2.20 -7.29 -1.62
CA ALA A 195 2.63 -8.43 -0.81
C ALA A 195 3.81 -9.19 -1.45
N GLU A 196 3.83 -9.29 -2.79
CA GLU A 196 4.88 -9.95 -3.57
C GLU A 196 5.92 -8.97 -4.16
N SER A 197 6.00 -7.76 -3.63
CA SER A 197 6.89 -6.75 -4.16
C SER A 197 8.36 -7.20 -4.10
N TYR A 198 9.00 -7.23 -5.26
CA TYR A 198 10.45 -7.46 -5.39
C TYR A 198 11.29 -6.24 -4.99
N GLY A 199 10.70 -5.26 -4.31
CA GLY A 199 11.32 -4.00 -3.93
C GLY A 199 11.23 -2.94 -5.04
N GLY A 200 11.77 -1.75 -4.78
CA GLY A 200 11.94 -0.69 -5.78
C GLY A 200 13.20 -0.92 -6.60
N ARG A 201 13.13 -0.78 -7.92
CA ARG A 201 14.31 -0.88 -8.81
C ARG A 201 14.64 0.49 -9.38
N GLY A 202 15.91 0.88 -9.32
CA GLY A 202 16.38 2.14 -9.87
C GLY A 202 17.86 2.40 -9.59
N PHE A 203 18.39 3.49 -10.14
CA PHE A 203 19.74 3.98 -9.82
C PHE A 203 19.76 4.66 -8.46
N TYR A 204 18.66 5.30 -8.07
CA TYR A 204 18.46 5.91 -6.75
C TYR A 204 17.05 5.61 -6.24
N MET A 205 16.82 5.87 -4.99
CA MET A 205 15.49 5.81 -4.37
C MET A 205 15.29 7.06 -3.50
N SER A 206 14.30 7.85 -3.82
CA SER A 206 13.80 8.93 -2.96
C SER A 206 12.78 8.34 -1.99
N VAL A 207 12.92 8.67 -0.72
CA VAL A 207 11.99 8.25 0.34
C VAL A 207 11.45 9.49 1.02
N LYS A 208 10.13 9.67 0.97
CA LYS A 208 9.41 10.67 1.73
C LYS A 208 8.71 9.99 2.90
N LEU A 209 9.08 10.37 4.10
CA LEU A 209 8.46 9.92 5.34
C LEU A 209 7.43 10.94 5.81
N GLU A 210 6.28 10.48 6.24
CA GLU A 210 5.19 11.32 6.78
C GLU A 210 4.74 10.80 8.14
N ASN A 211 4.52 11.72 9.08
CA ASN A 211 3.97 11.43 10.40
C ASN A 211 2.99 12.52 10.82
N ASP A 212 1.79 12.13 11.23
CA ASP A 212 0.72 13.01 11.69
C ASP A 212 0.39 12.86 13.18
N ASP A 213 1.21 12.13 13.92
CA ASP A 213 1.03 11.91 15.36
C ASP A 213 1.11 13.24 16.12
N LEU A 214 0.21 13.42 17.06
CA LEU A 214 0.16 14.59 17.93
C LEU A 214 1.03 14.46 19.19
N THR A 215 1.63 13.29 19.40
CA THR A 215 2.59 13.05 20.48
C THR A 215 4.03 13.28 20.00
N GLN A 216 4.99 13.18 20.90
CA GLN A 216 6.41 13.31 20.54
C GLN A 216 6.85 12.10 19.73
N VAL A 217 7.40 12.36 18.55
CA VAL A 217 8.02 11.37 17.66
C VAL A 217 9.46 11.81 17.39
N GLU A 218 10.39 10.86 17.51
CA GLU A 218 11.82 11.07 17.28
C GLU A 218 12.29 10.09 16.20
N MET A 219 13.00 10.60 15.20
CA MET A 219 13.62 9.84 14.13
C MET A 219 15.15 10.04 14.23
N PHE A 220 15.89 8.95 14.35
CA PHE A 220 17.34 8.98 14.48
C PHE A 220 18.03 8.62 13.17
N SER A 221 17.55 7.57 12.50
CA SER A 221 18.10 7.15 11.22
C SER A 221 17.07 6.49 10.31
N VAL A 222 17.36 6.49 9.02
CA VAL A 222 16.63 5.77 7.97
C VAL A 222 17.64 4.98 7.18
N SER A 223 17.40 3.69 7.03
CA SER A 223 18.28 2.79 6.28
C SER A 223 17.48 1.92 5.30
N SER A 224 18.15 1.44 4.27
CA SER A 224 17.57 0.54 3.27
C SER A 224 18.55 -0.54 2.90
N SER A 225 18.09 -1.79 2.84
CA SER A 225 18.90 -2.84 2.25
C SER A 225 18.72 -2.82 0.73
N LEU A 226 19.84 -2.87 0.04
CA LEU A 226 19.87 -2.83 -1.42
C LEU A 226 20.76 -3.96 -1.96
N PHE A 227 20.43 -4.39 -3.16
CA PHE A 227 21.20 -5.38 -3.91
C PHE A 227 21.48 -4.86 -5.31
N LYS A 228 22.64 -5.19 -5.85
CA LYS A 228 22.93 -4.90 -7.24
C LYS A 228 21.96 -5.67 -8.14
N SER A 229 21.29 -4.97 -9.03
CA SER A 229 20.44 -5.60 -10.04
C SER A 229 21.30 -5.99 -11.23
N PHE A 230 21.36 -7.28 -11.51
CA PHE A 230 21.91 -7.77 -12.76
C PHE A 230 20.82 -7.83 -13.82
N PRO A 231 21.12 -7.51 -15.10
CA PRO A 231 20.16 -7.63 -16.20
C PRO A 231 19.78 -9.08 -16.49
#